data_11db277b28f4c102515b65abe0cbba90
#
_entry.id   11db277b28f4c102515b65abe0cbba90
#
_cell.length_a   1.000
_cell.length_b   1.000
_cell.length_c   1.000
_cell.angle_alpha   90.00
_cell.angle_beta   90.00
_cell.angle_gamma   90.00
#
_symmetry.space_group_name_H-M   'P 1'
#
loop_
_entity.id
_entity.type
_entity.pdbx_description
1 polymer ?
#
loop_
_entity_poly.entity_id
_entity_poly.type
_entity_poly.pdbx_seq_one_letter_code
_entity_poly.pdbx_strand_id
1 'polypeptide(L)'
;MWFIKFWYWLKEWEQSFLIFGLLTKNNFIYIEDLKAIKNVDLKNKNILLAIGSRFLSDTANYYMNCKANVFTRVLPTYEGITKAFGSCIKNTNIAILQPSKGKNSILEKKLCEFWGIEYVLCRESGSYSQKNWERIISGSKMKLFLVKRPKVKNDFSHSFNQYQNLINHIIQI
;
A
#
# COMPACT_ATOMS: atom_id res chain seq x y z
N MET A 1 -4.41 35.02 26.04
CA MET A 1 -4.99 34.50 24.78
C MET A 1 -4.07 33.51 24.04
N TRP A 2 -2.80 33.38 24.35
CA TRP A 2 -1.83 32.43 23.77
C TRP A 2 -1.91 31.02 24.39
N PHE A 3 -2.23 30.90 25.68
CA PHE A 3 -2.31 29.64 26.43
C PHE A 3 -3.43 28.70 25.94
N ILE A 4 -4.54 29.24 25.47
CA ILE A 4 -5.70 28.42 25.00
C ILE A 4 -5.39 27.79 23.64
N LYS A 5 -4.71 28.47 22.73
CA LYS A 5 -4.29 27.89 21.43
C LYS A 5 -3.25 26.79 21.57
N PHE A 6 -2.32 26.93 22.54
CA PHE A 6 -1.32 25.92 22.83
C PHE A 6 -1.93 24.63 23.41
N TRP A 7 -2.97 24.77 24.26
CA TRP A 7 -3.71 23.64 24.82
C TRP A 7 -4.57 22.90 23.81
N TYR A 8 -5.19 23.61 22.87
CA TYR A 8 -5.90 22.99 21.74
C TYR A 8 -4.95 22.25 20.81
N TRP A 9 -3.80 22.81 20.52
CA TRP A 9 -2.77 22.18 19.68
C TRP A 9 -2.17 20.92 20.35
N LEU A 10 -1.96 20.93 21.67
CA LEU A 10 -1.54 19.75 22.45
C LEU A 10 -2.63 18.66 22.49
N LYS A 11 -3.90 19.00 22.60
CA LYS A 11 -5.02 18.04 22.54
C LYS A 11 -5.18 17.38 21.19
N GLU A 12 -5.02 18.11 20.10
CA GLU A 12 -5.00 17.51 18.75
C GLU A 12 -3.79 16.59 18.55
N TRP A 13 -2.65 16.93 19.14
CA TRP A 13 -1.45 16.09 19.14
C TRP A 13 -1.65 14.81 19.96
N GLU A 14 -2.21 14.90 21.15
CA GLU A 14 -2.52 13.72 21.98
C GLU A 14 -3.59 12.83 21.36
N GLN A 15 -4.64 13.38 20.78
CA GLN A 15 -5.64 12.59 20.06
C GLN A 15 -5.05 11.93 18.80
N SER A 16 -4.19 12.61 18.07
CA SER A 16 -3.46 12.01 16.94
C SER A 16 -2.50 10.90 17.39
N PHE A 17 -1.84 11.06 18.54
CA PHE A 17 -0.97 10.03 19.13
C PHE A 17 -1.77 8.86 19.71
N LEU A 18 -2.93 9.08 20.33
CA LEU A 18 -3.80 8.03 20.87
C LEU A 18 -4.47 7.24 19.75
N ILE A 19 -4.93 7.90 18.68
CA ILE A 19 -5.48 7.24 17.49
C ILE A 19 -4.36 6.46 16.78
N PHE A 20 -3.16 7.01 16.67
CA PHE A 20 -2.00 6.33 16.11
C PHE A 20 -1.56 5.14 17.00
N GLY A 21 -1.57 5.30 18.32
CA GLY A 21 -1.22 4.25 19.29
C GLY A 21 -2.25 3.12 19.38
N LEU A 22 -3.54 3.39 19.20
CA LEU A 22 -4.60 2.38 19.16
C LEU A 22 -4.66 1.62 17.83
N LEU A 23 -4.23 2.23 16.73
CA LEU A 23 -4.11 1.59 15.42
C LEU A 23 -2.84 0.74 15.26
N THR A 24 -1.84 0.92 16.14
CA THR A 24 -0.54 0.21 16.06
C THR A 24 -0.49 -1.12 16.79
N LYS A 25 -1.59 -1.63 17.33
CA LYS A 25 -1.65 -3.00 17.88
C LYS A 25 -1.52 -4.06 16.78
N ASN A 26 -1.71 -3.68 15.52
CA ASN A 26 -1.45 -4.49 14.33
C ASN A 26 -0.48 -3.73 13.43
N ASN A 27 0.48 -4.43 12.81
CA ASN A 27 1.45 -3.88 11.85
C ASN A 27 0.81 -3.31 10.56
N PHE A 28 -0.49 -3.01 10.59
CA PHE A 28 -1.32 -2.55 9.46
C PHE A 28 -1.74 -1.10 9.69
N ILE A 29 -1.45 -0.24 8.72
CA ILE A 29 -1.80 1.18 8.74
C ILE A 29 -2.61 1.48 7.49
N TYR A 30 -3.88 1.88 7.68
CA TYR A 30 -4.75 2.27 6.58
C TYR A 30 -4.52 3.72 6.22
N ILE A 31 -4.35 4.00 4.94
CA ILE A 31 -4.14 5.35 4.39
C ILE A 31 -5.14 5.62 3.26
N GLU A 32 -5.54 6.86 3.10
CA GLU A 32 -6.54 7.24 2.09
C GLU A 32 -5.92 7.40 0.70
N ASP A 33 -4.64 7.79 0.63
CA ASP A 33 -3.94 8.04 -0.62
C ASP A 33 -2.52 7.47 -0.58
N LEU A 34 -1.98 7.15 -1.76
CA LEU A 34 -0.60 6.68 -1.97
C LEU A 34 0.47 7.65 -1.43
N LYS A 35 0.15 8.93 -1.30
CA LYS A 35 1.02 10.00 -0.82
C LYS A 35 0.65 10.51 0.59
N ALA A 36 -0.28 9.85 1.26
CA ALA A 36 -0.84 10.33 2.54
C ALA A 36 -0.06 9.95 3.80
N ILE A 37 1.16 9.38 3.67
CA ILE A 37 1.99 9.03 4.83
C ILE A 37 2.66 10.29 5.37
N LYS A 38 1.90 11.12 6.08
CA LYS A 38 2.39 12.42 6.59
C LYS A 38 3.11 12.35 7.93
N ASN A 39 2.86 11.31 8.73
CA ASN A 39 3.27 11.24 10.14
C ASN A 39 4.34 10.17 10.42
N VAL A 40 4.96 9.62 9.39
CA VAL A 40 6.03 8.62 9.53
C VAL A 40 7.30 9.18 8.93
N ASP A 41 8.36 9.25 9.74
CA ASP A 41 9.68 9.59 9.22
C ASP A 41 10.20 8.43 8.39
N LEU A 42 10.24 8.64 7.07
CA LEU A 42 10.71 7.66 6.09
C LEU A 42 12.17 7.90 5.66
N LYS A 43 12.83 8.89 6.23
CA LYS A 43 14.23 9.19 5.90
C LYS A 43 15.11 7.97 6.17
N ASN A 44 15.84 7.56 5.14
CA ASN A 44 16.73 6.39 5.15
C ASN A 44 16.01 5.05 5.44
N LYS A 45 14.67 5.01 5.36
CA LYS A 45 13.88 3.79 5.53
C LYS A 45 13.70 3.05 4.22
N ASN A 46 13.70 1.73 4.27
CA ASN A 46 13.49 0.87 3.12
C ASN A 46 11.99 0.59 2.93
N ILE A 47 11.41 1.12 1.86
CA ILE A 47 10.00 0.95 1.52
C ILE A 47 9.82 0.15 0.23
N LEU A 48 9.00 -0.90 0.28
CA LEU A 48 8.62 -1.70 -0.88
C LEU A 48 7.27 -1.25 -1.44
N LEU A 49 7.25 -0.84 -2.70
CA LEU A 49 6.04 -0.48 -3.43
C LEU A 49 5.44 -1.72 -4.12
N ALA A 50 4.34 -2.24 -3.57
CA ALA A 50 3.55 -3.36 -4.11
C ALA A 50 2.18 -2.87 -4.63
N ILE A 51 2.16 -1.75 -5.37
CA ILE A 51 0.95 -0.99 -5.74
C ILE A 51 0.51 -1.18 -7.18
N GLY A 52 1.25 -1.91 -7.98
CA GLY A 52 1.04 -2.08 -9.43
C GLY A 52 1.72 -0.99 -10.27
N SER A 53 2.01 -1.32 -11.50
CA SER A 53 2.87 -0.52 -12.40
C SER A 53 2.29 0.87 -12.76
N ARG A 54 0.96 1.00 -12.77
CA ARG A 54 0.28 2.26 -13.17
C ARG A 54 0.65 3.45 -12.29
N PHE A 55 0.84 3.23 -10.99
CA PHE A 55 1.11 4.29 -10.00
C PHE A 55 2.58 4.35 -9.57
N LEU A 56 3.43 3.50 -10.17
CA LEU A 56 4.77 3.25 -9.66
C LEU A 56 5.65 4.50 -9.72
N SER A 57 5.76 5.14 -10.89
CA SER A 57 6.68 6.28 -11.08
C SER A 57 6.37 7.45 -10.16
N ASP A 58 5.11 7.88 -10.11
CA ASP A 58 4.71 9.03 -9.29
C ASP A 58 4.88 8.75 -7.80
N THR A 59 4.55 7.52 -7.38
CA THR A 59 4.69 7.11 -5.98
C THR A 59 6.15 6.96 -5.59
N ALA A 60 6.99 6.39 -6.47
CA ALA A 60 8.42 6.27 -6.24
C ALA A 60 9.09 7.63 -6.10
N ASN A 61 8.82 8.57 -7.00
CA ASN A 61 9.32 9.95 -6.92
C ASN A 61 8.94 10.62 -5.59
N TYR A 62 7.69 10.46 -5.17
CA TYR A 62 7.22 11.02 -3.90
C TYR A 62 8.04 10.50 -2.70
N TYR A 63 8.22 9.18 -2.58
CA TYR A 63 8.94 8.59 -1.44
C TYR A 63 10.45 8.84 -1.52
N MET A 64 11.03 8.91 -2.71
CA MET A 64 12.44 9.30 -2.86
C MET A 64 12.68 10.74 -2.45
N ASN A 65 11.74 11.66 -2.72
CA ASN A 65 11.79 13.04 -2.23
C ASN A 65 11.69 13.10 -0.69
N CYS A 66 11.01 12.14 -0.05
CA CYS A 66 11.01 11.94 1.39
C CYS A 66 12.31 11.29 1.91
N LYS A 67 13.34 11.12 1.06
CA LYS A 67 14.63 10.48 1.36
C LYS A 67 14.51 9.01 1.80
N ALA A 68 13.47 8.31 1.37
CA ALA A 68 13.32 6.88 1.55
C ALA A 68 14.12 6.11 0.48
N ASN A 69 14.58 4.91 0.83
CA ASN A 69 15.11 3.95 -0.13
C ASN A 69 13.93 3.17 -0.73
N VAL A 70 13.68 3.36 -2.02
CA VAL A 70 12.52 2.79 -2.68
C VAL A 70 12.88 1.51 -3.39
N PHE A 71 12.08 0.48 -3.14
CA PHE A 71 12.12 -0.83 -3.78
C PHE A 71 10.76 -1.11 -4.43
N THR A 72 10.72 -1.96 -5.44
CA THR A 72 9.47 -2.37 -6.05
C THR A 72 9.47 -3.82 -6.47
N ARG A 73 8.27 -4.41 -6.46
CA ARG A 73 7.99 -5.71 -7.04
C ARG A 73 6.89 -5.54 -8.09
N VAL A 74 7.18 -5.91 -9.32
CA VAL A 74 6.25 -5.86 -10.44
C VAL A 74 5.98 -7.26 -10.99
N LEU A 75 4.85 -7.41 -11.68
CA LEU A 75 4.52 -8.65 -12.37
C LEU A 75 5.40 -8.80 -13.62
N PRO A 76 5.68 -10.05 -14.06
CA PRO A 76 6.42 -10.35 -15.29
C PRO A 76 5.53 -10.11 -16.54
N THR A 77 5.03 -8.89 -16.67
CA THR A 77 4.28 -8.41 -17.85
C THR A 77 5.09 -7.33 -18.53
N TYR A 78 4.92 -7.21 -19.86
CA TYR A 78 5.58 -6.17 -20.64
C TYR A 78 5.38 -4.77 -20.02
N GLU A 79 4.13 -4.42 -19.71
CA GLU A 79 3.80 -3.14 -19.08
C GLU A 79 4.47 -2.98 -17.70
N GLY A 80 4.44 -4.02 -16.87
CA GLY A 80 5.04 -4.00 -15.54
C GLY A 80 6.55 -3.76 -15.59
N ILE A 81 7.24 -4.48 -16.46
CA ILE A 81 8.69 -4.41 -16.66
C ILE A 81 9.07 -3.03 -17.23
N THR A 82 8.43 -2.59 -18.32
CA THR A 82 8.73 -1.32 -18.98
C THR A 82 8.54 -0.15 -18.01
N LYS A 83 7.44 -0.11 -17.25
CA LYS A 83 7.20 0.96 -16.27
C LYS A 83 8.15 0.93 -15.08
N ALA A 84 8.57 -0.27 -14.65
CA ALA A 84 9.53 -0.37 -13.55
C ALA A 84 10.90 0.15 -13.96
N PHE A 85 11.43 -0.27 -15.10
CA PHE A 85 12.73 0.20 -15.60
C PHE A 85 12.70 1.65 -16.13
N GLY A 86 11.55 2.16 -16.54
CA GLY A 86 11.35 3.57 -16.86
C GLY A 86 11.12 4.48 -15.65
N SER A 87 11.09 3.92 -14.42
CA SER A 87 10.95 4.71 -13.20
C SER A 87 12.29 5.20 -12.68
N CYS A 88 12.27 6.08 -11.67
CA CYS A 88 13.47 6.55 -10.97
C CYS A 88 14.11 5.52 -10.03
N ILE A 89 13.51 4.33 -9.88
CA ILE A 89 13.98 3.28 -8.97
C ILE A 89 15.25 2.63 -9.56
N LYS A 90 16.28 2.43 -8.73
CA LYS A 90 17.50 1.72 -9.15
C LYS A 90 17.16 0.30 -9.62
N ASN A 91 17.77 -0.15 -10.71
CA ASN A 91 17.52 -1.49 -11.26
C ASN A 91 17.75 -2.62 -10.25
N THR A 92 18.69 -2.45 -9.33
CA THR A 92 18.97 -3.39 -8.22
C THR A 92 17.83 -3.50 -7.20
N ASN A 93 16.94 -2.51 -7.19
CA ASN A 93 15.81 -2.42 -6.27
C ASN A 93 14.48 -2.82 -6.93
N ILE A 94 14.54 -3.40 -8.15
CA ILE A 94 13.37 -3.87 -8.90
C ILE A 94 13.37 -5.40 -8.90
N ALA A 95 12.29 -6.01 -8.39
CA ALA A 95 12.05 -7.43 -8.53
C ALA A 95 10.90 -7.70 -9.52
N ILE A 96 11.13 -8.58 -10.47
CA ILE A 96 10.12 -9.07 -11.39
C ILE A 96 9.69 -10.44 -10.88
N LEU A 97 8.52 -10.50 -10.24
CA LEU A 97 8.08 -11.69 -9.53
C LEU A 97 6.56 -11.88 -9.61
N GLN A 98 6.17 -13.08 -10.02
CA GLN A 98 4.76 -13.52 -9.92
C GLN A 98 4.40 -13.73 -8.44
N PRO A 99 3.22 -13.27 -7.96
CA PRO A 99 2.77 -13.58 -6.61
C PRO A 99 2.69 -15.08 -6.37
N SER A 100 3.24 -15.53 -5.26
CA SER A 100 3.18 -16.95 -4.90
C SER A 100 1.74 -17.40 -4.76
N LYS A 101 1.33 -18.44 -5.51
CA LYS A 101 0.04 -19.10 -5.33
C LYS A 101 0.20 -20.13 -4.21
N GLY A 102 -0.49 -19.97 -3.09
CA GLY A 102 -0.44 -20.93 -1.98
C GLY A 102 -0.18 -20.28 -0.62
N LYS A 103 -0.04 -21.12 0.41
CA LYS A 103 0.13 -20.65 1.80
C LYS A 103 1.52 -20.05 2.08
N ASN A 104 2.49 -20.27 1.20
CA ASN A 104 3.89 -19.92 1.42
C ASN A 104 4.32 -18.78 0.50
N SER A 105 4.23 -17.54 0.99
CA SER A 105 4.81 -16.35 0.34
C SER A 105 6.31 -16.24 0.65
N ILE A 106 7.06 -17.36 0.46
CA ILE A 106 8.46 -17.48 0.88
C ILE A 106 9.35 -16.52 0.09
N LEU A 107 9.12 -16.41 -1.23
CA LEU A 107 9.96 -15.56 -2.08
C LEU A 107 9.81 -14.08 -1.73
N GLU A 108 8.58 -13.61 -1.55
CA GLU A 108 8.32 -12.22 -1.17
C GLU A 108 8.90 -11.92 0.22
N LYS A 109 8.77 -12.87 1.16
CA LYS A 109 9.36 -12.74 2.50
C LYS A 109 10.89 -12.64 2.42
N LYS A 110 11.54 -13.56 1.70
CA LYS A 110 12.99 -13.56 1.50
C LYS A 110 13.50 -12.32 0.79
N LEU A 111 12.75 -11.81 -0.18
CA LEU A 111 13.04 -10.56 -0.85
C LEU A 111 13.02 -9.38 0.13
N CYS A 112 12.01 -9.32 1.00
CA CYS A 112 11.94 -8.29 2.03
C CYS A 112 13.10 -8.38 3.03
N GLU A 113 13.47 -9.59 3.45
CA GLU A 113 14.62 -9.84 4.32
C GLU A 113 15.93 -9.40 3.64
N PHE A 114 16.14 -9.78 2.38
CA PHE A 114 17.32 -9.44 1.59
C PHE A 114 17.51 -7.92 1.41
N TRP A 115 16.40 -7.20 1.17
CA TRP A 115 16.41 -5.75 1.01
C TRP A 115 16.27 -4.97 2.33
N GLY A 116 16.14 -5.65 3.45
CA GLY A 116 15.94 -5.02 4.76
C GLY A 116 14.71 -4.13 4.79
N ILE A 117 13.59 -4.59 4.19
CA ILE A 117 12.36 -3.79 4.08
C ILE A 117 11.76 -3.56 5.46
N GLU A 118 11.43 -2.30 5.75
CA GLU A 118 10.77 -1.88 6.99
C GLU A 118 9.28 -1.57 6.77
N TYR A 119 8.95 -1.09 5.56
CA TYR A 119 7.59 -0.70 5.18
C TYR A 119 7.19 -1.31 3.84
N VAL A 120 5.97 -1.80 3.75
CA VAL A 120 5.36 -2.24 2.49
C VAL A 120 4.15 -1.35 2.21
N LEU A 121 4.07 -0.81 1.00
CA LEU A 121 2.92 -0.06 0.53
C LEU A 121 2.12 -0.93 -0.44
N CYS A 122 0.87 -1.21 -0.12
CA CYS A 122 -0.04 -2.02 -0.92
C CYS A 122 -1.40 -1.32 -1.07
N ARG A 123 -2.13 -1.62 -2.15
CA ARG A 123 -3.50 -1.15 -2.32
C ARG A 123 -4.49 -2.19 -1.81
N GLU A 124 -5.53 -1.71 -1.14
CA GLU A 124 -6.66 -2.54 -0.76
C GLU A 124 -7.40 -3.00 -2.02
N SER A 125 -7.26 -4.26 -2.35
CA SER A 125 -7.82 -4.86 -3.56
C SER A 125 -8.70 -6.07 -3.26
N GLY A 126 -8.64 -6.61 -2.05
CA GLY A 126 -9.23 -7.89 -1.68
C GLY A 126 -8.59 -9.08 -2.40
N SER A 127 -7.53 -8.83 -3.18
CA SER A 127 -6.88 -9.84 -3.99
C SER A 127 -5.99 -10.77 -3.17
N TYR A 128 -5.61 -11.87 -3.81
CA TYR A 128 -4.65 -12.82 -3.24
C TYR A 128 -3.30 -12.16 -2.89
N SER A 129 -2.84 -11.21 -3.71
CA SER A 129 -1.60 -10.48 -3.47
C SER A 129 -1.65 -9.66 -2.17
N GLN A 130 -2.76 -8.98 -1.88
CA GLN A 130 -2.95 -8.26 -0.62
C GLN A 130 -2.90 -9.21 0.57
N LYS A 131 -3.65 -10.33 0.52
CA LYS A 131 -3.67 -11.34 1.59
C LYS A 131 -2.28 -11.94 1.85
N ASN A 132 -1.45 -12.06 0.82
CA ASN A 132 -0.06 -12.49 0.98
C ASN A 132 0.76 -11.47 1.78
N TRP A 133 0.65 -10.18 1.46
CA TRP A 133 1.33 -9.14 2.21
C TRP A 133 0.88 -9.09 3.67
N GLU A 134 -0.42 -9.16 3.91
CA GLU A 134 -0.98 -9.22 5.26
C GLU A 134 -0.38 -10.38 6.07
N ARG A 135 -0.26 -11.57 5.46
CA ARG A 135 0.33 -12.74 6.10
C ARG A 135 1.83 -12.58 6.40
N ILE A 136 2.60 -12.05 5.45
CA ILE A 136 4.04 -11.78 5.63
C ILE A 136 4.25 -10.80 6.78
N ILE A 137 3.48 -9.74 6.80
CA ILE A 137 3.59 -8.65 7.78
C ILE A 137 3.17 -9.11 9.19
N SER A 138 2.10 -9.91 9.31
CA SER A 138 1.64 -10.44 10.61
C SER A 138 2.71 -11.23 11.37
N GLY A 139 3.66 -11.85 10.65
CA GLY A 139 4.77 -12.61 11.22
C GLY A 139 6.11 -11.87 11.25
N SER A 140 6.11 -10.54 11.12
CA SER A 140 7.35 -9.77 10.98
C SER A 140 7.32 -8.46 11.79
N LYS A 141 8.45 -7.75 11.82
CA LYS A 141 8.57 -6.39 12.38
C LYS A 141 8.23 -5.29 11.35
N MET A 142 7.95 -5.67 10.11
CA MET A 142 7.60 -4.72 9.05
C MET A 142 6.21 -4.12 9.30
N LYS A 143 5.96 -2.95 8.71
CA LYS A 143 4.64 -2.30 8.73
C LYS A 143 4.05 -2.30 7.32
N LEU A 144 2.73 -2.50 7.22
CA LEU A 144 1.98 -2.47 5.97
C LEU A 144 1.11 -1.22 5.91
N PHE A 145 1.37 -0.37 4.92
CA PHE A 145 0.47 0.69 4.53
C PHE A 145 -0.52 0.15 3.50
N LEU A 146 -1.79 0.14 3.85
CA LEU A 146 -2.89 -0.25 2.99
C LEU A 146 -3.64 0.99 2.50
N VAL A 147 -3.49 1.28 1.21
CA VAL A 147 -4.24 2.37 0.57
C VAL A 147 -5.67 1.91 0.37
N LYS A 148 -6.60 2.55 1.04
CA LYS A 148 -8.02 2.23 0.95
C LYS A 148 -8.52 2.32 -0.48
N ARG A 149 -9.48 1.46 -0.81
CA ARG A 149 -10.19 1.54 -2.07
C ARG A 149 -11.07 2.80 -2.06
N PRO A 150 -11.03 3.65 -3.11
CA PRO A 150 -11.96 4.76 -3.22
C PRO A 150 -13.40 4.27 -3.08
N LYS A 151 -14.20 4.96 -2.27
CA LYS A 151 -15.63 4.68 -2.19
C LYS A 151 -16.24 5.02 -3.55
N VAL A 152 -16.84 4.03 -4.18
CA VAL A 152 -17.63 4.27 -5.40
C VAL A 152 -18.86 5.06 -4.98
N LYS A 153 -19.08 6.24 -5.56
CA LYS A 153 -20.36 6.93 -5.42
C LYS A 153 -21.42 6.04 -6.05
N ASN A 154 -22.46 5.69 -5.28
CA ASN A 154 -23.56 4.86 -5.75
C ASN A 154 -24.50 5.67 -6.69
N ASP A 155 -23.96 6.21 -7.78
CA ASP A 155 -24.74 6.89 -8.84
C ASP A 155 -25.20 5.91 -9.94
N PHE A 156 -25.09 4.60 -9.67
CA PHE A 156 -25.54 3.59 -10.62
C PHE A 156 -27.01 3.23 -10.38
N SER A 157 -27.83 3.25 -11.43
CA SER A 157 -29.22 2.79 -11.39
C SER A 157 -29.34 1.34 -10.95
N HIS A 158 -28.33 0.52 -11.28
CA HIS A 158 -28.27 -0.90 -10.91
C HIS A 158 -26.85 -1.30 -10.53
N SER A 159 -26.70 -2.14 -9.50
CA SER A 159 -25.45 -2.75 -9.10
C SER A 159 -25.64 -4.26 -8.91
N PHE A 160 -24.71 -5.05 -9.43
CA PHE A 160 -24.78 -6.50 -9.36
C PHE A 160 -23.57 -7.08 -8.64
N ASN A 161 -23.79 -7.92 -7.64
CA ASN A 161 -22.74 -8.57 -6.87
C ASN A 161 -22.26 -9.88 -7.52
N GLN A 162 -23.02 -10.42 -8.45
CA GLN A 162 -22.74 -11.67 -9.15
C GLN A 162 -22.94 -11.48 -10.65
N TYR A 163 -22.06 -12.08 -11.44
CA TYR A 163 -22.11 -12.02 -12.89
C TYR A 163 -23.42 -12.56 -13.48
N GLN A 164 -23.97 -13.63 -12.88
CA GLN A 164 -25.23 -14.24 -13.32
C GLN A 164 -26.41 -13.27 -13.19
N ASN A 165 -26.44 -12.47 -12.14
CA ASN A 165 -27.50 -11.46 -11.95
C ASN A 165 -27.46 -10.38 -13.01
N LEU A 166 -26.25 -9.96 -13.45
CA LEU A 166 -26.07 -9.04 -14.55
C LEU A 166 -26.61 -9.61 -15.87
N ILE A 167 -26.26 -10.88 -16.19
CA ILE A 167 -26.74 -11.54 -17.38
C ILE A 167 -28.26 -11.63 -17.40
N ASN A 168 -28.87 -12.09 -16.29
CA ASN A 168 -30.32 -12.20 -16.17
C ASN A 168 -31.03 -10.86 -16.35
N HIS A 169 -30.42 -9.77 -15.83
CA HIS A 169 -30.96 -8.43 -16.02
C HIS A 169 -30.91 -7.97 -17.48
N ILE A 170 -29.81 -8.24 -18.20
CA ILE A 170 -29.66 -7.88 -19.62
C ILE A 170 -30.65 -8.65 -20.50
N ILE A 171 -30.95 -9.92 -20.17
CA ILE A 171 -31.87 -10.75 -20.97
C ILE A 171 -33.34 -10.32 -20.76
N GLN A 172 -33.65 -9.62 -19.67
CA GLN A 172 -35.01 -9.14 -19.34
C GLN A 172 -35.33 -7.78 -19.93
N ILE A 173 -34.36 -7.08 -20.54
CA ILE A 173 -34.56 -5.83 -21.28
C ILE A 173 -34.80 -6.13 -22.76
#